data_cbda8fe407d146c99227586ca24982ce
#
_entry.id   cbda8fe407d146c99227586ca24982ce
#
_cell.length_a   1.000
_cell.length_b   1.000
_cell.length_c   1.000
_cell.angle_alpha   90.00
_cell.angle_beta   90.00
_cell.angle_gamma   90.00
#
_symmetry.space_group_name_H-M   'P 1'
#
loop_
_entity.id
_entity.type
_entity.pdbx_description
1 polymer ?
#
loop_
_entity_poly.entity_id
_entity_poly.type
_entity_poly.pdbx_seq_one_letter_code
_entity_poly.pdbx_strand_id
1 'polypeptide(L)'
;MTTAPRLALPQITLCAVTSVNVAATVRALDACLDQVAFADCMLFTDAPVRPDRPDIRVVPIAPLESSAAYSDFLLSRLVDYVETSYCLVAQWDGHLLDARRWRPDFLDYDYIGARWPQFADGHDVGNGGFSLRSRRLMLACRAPEFHASHPEDLAIGRVNRDRLEAQGLRFAPPALADLFATERAGDLATSFGYHGVFNMPEAIGVEAFWDVYRELDALGSVWHDFAAIRKAVGRGRAATMIVDRLRHAVGVIRASRPRLTRARPRGANIEQKG
;
A
#
# COMPACT_ATOMS: atom_id res chain seq x y z
N MET A 1 26.79 14.91 -14.03
CA MET A 1 25.93 15.64 -13.09
C MET A 1 26.08 14.98 -11.74
N THR A 2 26.64 15.64 -10.75
CA THR A 2 26.71 15.10 -9.37
C THR A 2 25.29 15.12 -8.81
N THR A 3 24.72 13.95 -8.58
CA THR A 3 23.45 13.81 -7.84
C THR A 3 23.63 14.40 -6.44
N ALA A 4 22.68 15.20 -5.99
CA ALA A 4 22.67 15.68 -4.61
C ALA A 4 22.76 14.49 -3.63
N PRO A 5 23.46 14.63 -2.49
CA PRO A 5 23.55 13.53 -1.54
C PRO A 5 22.17 13.17 -1.02
N ARG A 6 21.85 11.86 -1.00
CA ARG A 6 20.60 11.33 -0.45
C ARG A 6 20.58 11.57 1.07
N LEU A 7 19.39 11.81 1.61
CA LEU A 7 19.16 11.83 3.06
C LEU A 7 19.49 10.46 3.65
N ALA A 8 20.35 10.38 4.67
CA ALA A 8 20.69 9.10 5.31
C ALA A 8 19.74 8.81 6.48
N LEU A 9 19.03 7.68 6.42
CA LEU A 9 18.15 7.19 7.48
C LEU A 9 18.49 5.73 7.83
N PRO A 10 19.68 5.49 8.43
CA PRO A 10 20.17 4.13 8.69
C PRO A 10 19.38 3.37 9.77
N GLN A 11 18.48 4.01 10.49
CA GLN A 11 17.60 3.41 11.49
C GLN A 11 16.25 2.96 10.92
N ILE A 12 16.03 3.09 9.60
CA ILE A 12 14.76 2.78 8.93
C ILE A 12 15.01 1.75 7.82
N THR A 13 14.21 0.71 7.80
CA THR A 13 14.03 -0.20 6.67
C THR A 13 12.82 0.23 5.85
N LEU A 14 12.98 0.42 4.54
CA LEU A 14 11.87 0.65 3.61
C LEU A 14 11.26 -0.69 3.22
N CYS A 15 9.93 -0.84 3.34
CA CYS A 15 9.23 -2.08 3.02
C CYS A 15 8.01 -1.82 2.13
N ALA A 16 7.81 -2.69 1.16
CA ALA A 16 6.57 -2.81 0.43
C ALA A 16 6.13 -4.27 0.37
N VAL A 17 4.82 -4.50 0.46
CA VAL A 17 4.21 -5.85 0.47
C VAL A 17 3.11 -5.87 -0.57
N THR A 18 3.17 -6.76 -1.56
CA THR A 18 2.15 -6.81 -2.61
C THR A 18 2.20 -8.09 -3.43
N SER A 19 1.04 -8.57 -3.88
CA SER A 19 0.86 -9.59 -4.91
C SER A 19 0.26 -9.03 -6.21
N VAL A 20 -0.05 -7.73 -6.25
CA VAL A 20 -0.64 -7.04 -7.40
C VAL A 20 0.05 -5.69 -7.62
N ASN A 21 -0.02 -5.15 -8.83
CA ASN A 21 0.60 -3.85 -9.17
C ASN A 21 2.10 -3.79 -8.82
N VAL A 22 2.80 -4.92 -8.95
CA VAL A 22 4.18 -5.09 -8.49
C VAL A 22 5.13 -4.12 -9.20
N ALA A 23 4.98 -3.90 -10.50
CA ALA A 23 5.80 -2.94 -11.24
C ALA A 23 5.62 -1.51 -10.71
N ALA A 24 4.38 -1.10 -10.43
CA ALA A 24 4.09 0.21 -9.84
C ALA A 24 4.66 0.33 -8.42
N THR A 25 4.66 -0.77 -7.64
CA THR A 25 5.29 -0.80 -6.31
C THR A 25 6.81 -0.63 -6.39
N VAL A 26 7.47 -1.27 -7.37
CA VAL A 26 8.91 -1.05 -7.60
C VAL A 26 9.19 0.42 -7.90
N ARG A 27 8.41 1.07 -8.76
CA ARG A 27 8.55 2.52 -9.04
C ARG A 27 8.39 3.38 -7.78
N ALA A 28 7.48 3.04 -6.88
CA ALA A 28 7.31 3.75 -5.61
C ALA A 28 8.54 3.60 -4.69
N LEU A 29 9.11 2.39 -4.63
CA LEU A 29 10.37 2.14 -3.91
C LEU A 29 11.54 2.91 -4.55
N ASP A 30 11.65 2.92 -5.88
CA ASP A 30 12.66 3.68 -6.60
C ASP A 30 12.59 5.17 -6.29
N ALA A 31 11.39 5.76 -6.28
CA ALA A 31 11.17 7.17 -5.93
C ALA A 31 11.63 7.50 -4.50
N CYS A 32 11.49 6.57 -3.57
CA CYS A 32 12.01 6.70 -2.21
C CYS A 32 13.55 6.60 -2.19
N LEU A 33 14.10 5.59 -2.85
CA LEU A 33 15.55 5.33 -2.87
C LEU A 33 16.35 6.37 -3.65
N ASP A 34 15.73 7.09 -4.57
CA ASP A 34 16.38 8.20 -5.27
C ASP A 34 16.75 9.35 -4.33
N GLN A 35 16.00 9.51 -3.25
CA GLN A 35 16.13 10.64 -2.34
C GLN A 35 16.69 10.25 -0.96
N VAL A 36 16.50 9.00 -0.54
CA VAL A 36 16.85 8.53 0.81
C VAL A 36 17.72 7.27 0.74
N ALA A 37 18.77 7.23 1.58
CA ALA A 37 19.57 6.04 1.85
C ALA A 37 19.04 5.39 3.14
N PHE A 38 18.23 4.33 2.99
CA PHE A 38 17.73 3.52 4.08
C PHE A 38 18.75 2.46 4.50
N ALA A 39 18.55 1.82 5.66
CA ALA A 39 19.36 0.67 6.09
C ALA A 39 19.20 -0.53 5.17
N ASP A 40 17.98 -0.79 4.73
CA ASP A 40 17.59 -1.86 3.80
C ASP A 40 16.32 -1.45 3.06
N CYS A 41 16.06 -2.05 1.90
CA CYS A 41 14.82 -1.92 1.15
C CYS A 41 14.32 -3.29 0.75
N MET A 42 13.10 -3.65 1.19
CA MET A 42 12.51 -4.96 0.96
C MET A 42 11.21 -4.88 0.21
N LEU A 43 11.11 -5.65 -0.86
CA LEU A 43 9.87 -5.91 -1.58
C LEU A 43 9.40 -7.36 -1.30
N PHE A 44 8.32 -7.51 -0.57
CA PHE A 44 7.68 -8.80 -0.29
C PHE A 44 6.64 -9.08 -1.36
N THR A 45 6.85 -10.12 -2.15
CA THR A 45 5.94 -10.48 -3.26
C THR A 45 6.07 -11.95 -3.64
N ASP A 46 5.01 -12.52 -4.21
CA ASP A 46 5.02 -13.84 -4.85
C ASP A 46 5.35 -13.76 -6.36
N ALA A 47 5.37 -12.54 -6.92
CA ALA A 47 5.66 -12.36 -8.34
C ALA A 47 7.16 -12.52 -8.64
N PRO A 48 7.51 -13.12 -9.79
CA PRO A 48 8.89 -13.27 -10.23
C PRO A 48 9.40 -11.94 -10.82
N VAL A 49 9.71 -10.98 -9.94
CA VAL A 49 10.20 -9.64 -10.33
C VAL A 49 11.70 -9.51 -10.06
N ARG A 50 12.38 -8.77 -10.93
CA ARG A 50 13.77 -8.35 -10.76
C ARG A 50 13.82 -6.84 -10.94
N PRO A 51 13.85 -6.05 -9.86
CA PRO A 51 14.08 -4.62 -9.93
C PRO A 51 15.44 -4.32 -10.58
N ASP A 52 15.51 -3.26 -11.38
CA ASP A 52 16.78 -2.81 -11.98
C ASP A 52 17.74 -2.29 -10.91
N ARG A 53 17.21 -1.81 -9.80
CA ARG A 53 17.98 -1.31 -8.67
C ARG A 53 18.39 -2.44 -7.72
N PRO A 54 19.69 -2.66 -7.50
CA PRO A 54 20.17 -3.74 -6.61
C PRO A 54 19.85 -3.48 -5.13
N ASP A 55 19.58 -2.22 -4.76
CA ASP A 55 19.19 -1.82 -3.40
C ASP A 55 17.84 -2.40 -2.98
N ILE A 56 16.98 -2.87 -3.92
CA ILE A 56 15.70 -3.49 -3.61
C ILE A 56 15.89 -5.01 -3.47
N ARG A 57 15.82 -5.50 -2.26
CA ARG A 57 15.86 -6.92 -1.94
C ARG A 57 14.47 -7.53 -2.05
N VAL A 58 14.27 -8.40 -3.03
CA VAL A 58 13.02 -9.14 -3.20
C VAL A 58 12.98 -10.31 -2.21
N VAL A 59 11.93 -10.35 -1.40
CA VAL A 59 11.67 -11.43 -0.43
C VAL A 59 10.43 -12.20 -0.90
N PRO A 60 10.58 -13.47 -1.29
CA PRO A 60 9.44 -14.26 -1.75
C PRO A 60 8.50 -14.58 -0.59
N ILE A 61 7.20 -14.39 -0.82
CA ILE A 61 6.12 -14.73 0.11
C ILE A 61 5.07 -15.59 -0.58
N ALA A 62 4.15 -16.17 0.20
CA ALA A 62 2.95 -16.78 -0.37
C ALA A 62 2.06 -15.69 -1.00
N PRO A 63 1.28 -16.00 -2.05
CA PRO A 63 0.33 -15.07 -2.65
C PRO A 63 -0.60 -14.44 -1.62
N LEU A 64 -0.78 -13.14 -1.70
CA LEU A 64 -1.76 -12.41 -0.87
C LEU A 64 -3.11 -12.42 -1.59
N GLU A 65 -3.95 -13.38 -1.26
CA GLU A 65 -5.23 -13.62 -1.94
C GLU A 65 -6.29 -12.56 -1.61
N SER A 66 -6.02 -11.70 -0.63
CA SER A 66 -6.96 -10.66 -0.19
C SER A 66 -6.25 -9.53 0.54
N SER A 67 -6.93 -8.39 0.69
CA SER A 67 -6.48 -7.29 1.55
C SER A 67 -6.39 -7.70 3.04
N ALA A 68 -7.18 -8.69 3.47
CA ALA A 68 -7.06 -9.25 4.82
C ALA A 68 -5.74 -10.04 4.99
N ALA A 69 -5.30 -10.81 3.97
CA ALA A 69 -4.01 -11.48 3.99
C ALA A 69 -2.84 -10.49 4.01
N TYR A 70 -2.96 -9.37 3.30
CA TYR A 70 -2.01 -8.25 3.39
C TYR A 70 -1.93 -7.69 4.82
N SER A 71 -3.07 -7.39 5.43
CA SER A 71 -3.12 -6.88 6.81
C SER A 71 -2.51 -7.87 7.81
N ASP A 72 -2.81 -9.17 7.67
CA ASP A 72 -2.22 -10.21 8.51
C ASP A 72 -0.69 -10.24 8.37
N PHE A 73 -0.18 -10.18 7.15
CA PHE A 73 1.27 -10.15 6.93
C PHE A 73 1.94 -8.96 7.64
N LEU A 74 1.37 -7.76 7.52
CA LEU A 74 1.91 -6.55 8.17
C LEU A 74 1.87 -6.63 9.69
N LEU A 75 0.81 -7.21 10.28
CA LEU A 75 0.64 -7.32 11.72
C LEU A 75 1.46 -8.45 12.34
N SER A 76 1.62 -9.58 11.62
CA SER A 76 2.15 -10.81 12.21
C SER A 76 3.55 -11.19 11.73
N ARG A 77 3.93 -10.85 10.47
CA ARG A 77 5.13 -11.38 9.83
C ARG A 77 6.20 -10.33 9.52
N LEU A 78 5.81 -9.10 9.17
CA LEU A 78 6.74 -8.08 8.72
C LEU A 78 7.89 -7.85 9.70
N VAL A 79 7.63 -7.85 11.00
CA VAL A 79 8.62 -7.62 12.06
C VAL A 79 9.76 -8.65 12.10
N ASP A 80 9.54 -9.86 11.57
CA ASP A 80 10.57 -10.91 11.53
C ASP A 80 11.71 -10.56 10.56
N TYR A 81 11.48 -9.66 9.60
CA TYR A 81 12.42 -9.25 8.59
C TYR A 81 13.07 -7.88 8.88
N VAL A 82 12.47 -7.09 9.76
CA VAL A 82 12.93 -5.73 10.06
C VAL A 82 13.83 -5.74 11.28
N GLU A 83 15.14 -5.51 11.08
CA GLU A 83 16.14 -5.46 12.15
C GLU A 83 16.33 -4.04 12.70
N THR A 84 15.98 -3.01 11.91
CA THR A 84 16.08 -1.60 12.29
C THR A 84 15.04 -1.20 13.33
N SER A 85 15.26 -0.03 13.96
CA SER A 85 14.32 0.51 14.95
C SER A 85 12.96 0.88 14.36
N TYR A 86 12.91 1.19 13.05
CA TYR A 86 11.71 1.60 12.33
C TYR A 86 11.58 0.90 10.98
N CYS A 87 10.33 0.75 10.55
CA CYS A 87 9.94 0.34 9.22
C CYS A 87 9.12 1.45 8.57
N LEU A 88 9.50 1.90 7.38
CA LEU A 88 8.67 2.73 6.51
C LEU A 88 7.94 1.81 5.53
N VAL A 89 6.63 1.73 5.66
CA VAL A 89 5.78 1.00 4.72
C VAL A 89 5.41 1.94 3.59
N ALA A 90 5.58 1.51 2.35
CA ALA A 90 5.15 2.19 1.15
C ALA A 90 4.27 1.28 0.29
N GLN A 91 3.34 1.84 -0.45
CA GLN A 91 2.50 1.15 -1.42
C GLN A 91 2.71 1.74 -2.81
N TRP A 92 2.19 1.06 -3.84
CA TRP A 92 2.32 1.50 -5.23
C TRP A 92 1.76 2.91 -5.48
N ASP A 93 0.78 3.33 -4.69
CA ASP A 93 0.11 4.63 -4.75
C ASP A 93 0.44 5.52 -3.53
N GLY A 94 1.55 5.22 -2.83
CA GLY A 94 2.00 6.00 -1.69
C GLY A 94 3.50 5.89 -1.48
N HIS A 95 4.21 7.02 -1.65
CA HIS A 95 5.65 7.09 -1.49
C HIS A 95 6.13 8.50 -1.08
N LEU A 96 7.42 8.65 -0.88
CA LEU A 96 8.07 9.89 -0.53
C LEU A 96 7.95 10.94 -1.66
N LEU A 97 7.66 12.19 -1.29
CA LEU A 97 7.61 13.34 -2.19
C LEU A 97 8.93 14.13 -2.21
N ASP A 98 9.41 14.52 -1.04
CA ASP A 98 10.59 15.38 -0.90
C ASP A 98 11.35 15.08 0.39
N ALA A 99 12.55 14.48 0.27
CA ALA A 99 13.39 14.15 1.41
C ALA A 99 13.82 15.35 2.27
N ARG A 100 13.82 16.57 1.72
CA ARG A 100 14.13 17.80 2.47
C ARG A 100 13.09 18.15 3.52
N ARG A 101 11.89 17.54 3.44
CA ARG A 101 10.80 17.71 4.41
C ARG A 101 10.85 16.69 5.54
N TRP A 102 11.87 15.83 5.56
CA TRP A 102 12.11 14.93 6.68
C TRP A 102 12.30 15.70 7.97
N ARG A 103 11.66 15.23 9.03
CA ARG A 103 11.78 15.78 10.38
C ARG A 103 12.26 14.71 11.34
N PRO A 104 13.31 14.99 12.14
CA PRO A 104 13.80 14.01 13.12
C PRO A 104 12.74 13.61 14.16
N ASP A 105 11.80 14.50 14.49
CA ASP A 105 10.71 14.26 15.46
C ASP A 105 9.65 13.24 14.95
N PHE A 106 9.66 12.83 13.69
CA PHE A 106 8.89 11.67 13.22
C PHE A 106 9.30 10.38 13.96
N LEU A 107 10.56 10.28 14.41
CA LEU A 107 11.09 9.14 15.15
C LEU A 107 10.73 9.17 16.66
N ASP A 108 10.10 10.21 17.14
CA ASP A 108 9.62 10.29 18.51
C ASP A 108 8.34 9.45 18.75
N TYR A 109 7.76 8.92 17.68
CA TYR A 109 6.50 8.20 17.70
C TYR A 109 6.66 6.75 17.19
N ASP A 110 5.82 5.86 17.74
CA ASP A 110 5.79 4.46 17.31
C ASP A 110 4.96 4.25 16.05
N TYR A 111 4.01 5.16 15.80
CA TYR A 111 3.21 5.17 14.59
C TYR A 111 2.97 6.59 14.08
N ILE A 112 3.26 6.79 12.80
CA ILE A 112 2.85 7.97 12.06
C ILE A 112 2.45 7.55 10.63
N GLY A 113 1.30 8.00 10.19
CA GLY A 113 0.75 7.86 8.84
C GLY A 113 -0.14 9.06 8.57
N ALA A 114 -0.83 9.11 7.42
CA ALA A 114 -1.73 10.22 7.12
C ALA A 114 -2.92 10.29 8.06
N ARG A 115 -3.45 11.49 8.23
CA ARG A 115 -4.59 11.74 9.09
C ARG A 115 -5.91 11.28 8.45
N TRP A 116 -6.81 10.79 9.29
CA TRP A 116 -8.19 10.44 8.97
C TRP A 116 -9.15 11.57 9.34
N PRO A 117 -9.54 12.44 8.41
CA PRO A 117 -10.37 13.62 8.73
C PRO A 117 -11.80 13.28 9.16
N GLN A 118 -12.23 12.03 8.97
CA GLN A 118 -13.55 11.54 9.39
C GLN A 118 -13.65 11.26 10.89
N PHE A 119 -12.53 11.21 11.62
CA PHE A 119 -12.50 11.03 13.06
C PHE A 119 -12.12 12.35 13.75
N ALA A 120 -12.74 12.63 14.90
CA ALA A 120 -12.54 13.86 15.65
C ALA A 120 -12.41 13.61 17.17
N ASP A 121 -11.96 12.40 17.54
CA ASP A 121 -11.88 11.93 18.91
C ASP A 121 -10.43 11.81 19.45
N GLY A 122 -9.47 12.39 18.74
CA GLY A 122 -8.04 12.31 19.09
C GLY A 122 -7.33 11.06 18.60
N HIS A 123 -8.04 10.08 18.00
CA HIS A 123 -7.48 8.90 17.36
C HIS A 123 -7.62 8.99 15.84
N ASP A 124 -7.25 10.14 15.29
CA ASP A 124 -7.44 10.50 13.87
C ASP A 124 -6.15 10.40 13.02
N VAL A 125 -5.11 9.74 13.53
CA VAL A 125 -3.86 9.45 12.80
C VAL A 125 -3.68 7.96 12.68
N GLY A 126 -3.52 7.47 11.45
CA GLY A 126 -3.37 6.04 11.30
C GLY A 126 -3.29 5.44 9.91
N ASN A 127 -3.51 6.16 8.81
CA ASN A 127 -3.45 5.55 7.49
C ASN A 127 -2.15 4.76 7.26
N GLY A 128 -2.28 3.52 6.78
CA GLY A 128 -1.19 2.54 6.71
C GLY A 128 -0.39 2.51 5.42
N GLY A 129 -0.92 3.09 4.33
CA GLY A 129 -0.34 2.93 2.98
C GLY A 129 0.98 3.66 2.75
N PHE A 130 1.21 4.77 3.48
CA PHE A 130 2.54 5.35 3.67
C PHE A 130 2.69 5.69 5.15
N SER A 131 3.38 4.81 5.90
CA SER A 131 3.43 4.91 7.36
C SER A 131 4.79 4.49 7.93
N LEU A 132 5.24 5.20 8.95
CA LEU A 132 6.42 4.85 9.74
C LEU A 132 5.99 4.14 11.02
N ARG A 133 6.54 2.97 11.27
CA ARG A 133 6.19 2.07 12.38
C ARG A 133 7.43 1.70 13.15
N SER A 134 7.45 1.87 14.47
CA SER A 134 8.56 1.38 15.28
C SER A 134 8.56 -0.15 15.33
N ARG A 135 9.74 -0.76 15.47
CA ARG A 135 9.84 -2.20 15.67
C ARG A 135 9.12 -2.63 16.96
N ARG A 136 9.11 -1.76 17.97
CA ARG A 136 8.40 -1.97 19.24
C ARG A 136 6.88 -2.09 19.01
N LEU A 137 6.30 -1.23 18.17
CA LEU A 137 4.89 -1.31 17.79
C LEU A 137 4.60 -2.62 17.04
N MET A 138 5.42 -2.95 16.04
CA MET A 138 5.22 -4.18 15.26
C MET A 138 5.28 -5.44 16.16
N LEU A 139 6.13 -5.47 17.17
CA LEU A 139 6.17 -6.55 18.17
C LEU A 139 4.90 -6.57 19.03
N ALA A 140 4.39 -5.40 19.44
CA ALA A 140 3.16 -5.31 20.21
C ALA A 140 1.93 -5.80 19.44
N CYS A 141 1.91 -5.64 18.10
CA CYS A 141 0.84 -6.18 17.24
C CYS A 141 0.80 -7.72 17.22
N ARG A 142 1.85 -8.41 17.64
CA ARG A 142 1.91 -9.88 17.75
C ARG A 142 1.52 -10.42 19.13
N ALA A 143 1.28 -9.54 20.08
CA ALA A 143 0.88 -9.97 21.42
C ALA A 143 -0.48 -10.70 21.38
N PRO A 144 -0.68 -11.76 22.19
CA PRO A 144 -1.95 -12.51 22.20
C PRO A 144 -3.19 -11.65 22.47
N GLU A 145 -2.99 -10.53 23.16
CA GLU A 145 -4.06 -9.59 23.50
C GLU A 145 -4.38 -8.58 22.38
N PHE A 146 -3.58 -8.53 21.33
CA PHE A 146 -3.82 -7.64 20.19
C PHE A 146 -4.95 -8.20 19.33
N HIS A 147 -6.00 -7.42 19.13
CA HIS A 147 -7.12 -7.78 18.26
C HIS A 147 -6.76 -7.51 16.79
N ALA A 148 -6.12 -8.49 16.15
CA ALA A 148 -5.79 -8.41 14.74
C ALA A 148 -7.07 -8.39 13.89
N SER A 149 -7.18 -7.43 12.99
CA SER A 149 -8.29 -7.28 12.06
C SER A 149 -7.83 -6.58 10.77
N HIS A 150 -8.66 -6.66 9.74
CA HIS A 150 -8.49 -5.90 8.51
C HIS A 150 -9.47 -4.71 8.53
N PRO A 151 -9.03 -3.52 8.10
CA PRO A 151 -7.67 -3.11 7.73
C PRO A 151 -6.72 -3.00 8.94
N GLU A 152 -5.42 -3.27 8.72
CA GLU A 152 -4.41 -3.30 9.78
C GLU A 152 -4.19 -1.93 10.45
N ASP A 153 -4.32 -0.86 9.68
CA ASP A 153 -4.19 0.50 10.17
C ASP A 153 -5.32 0.87 11.16
N LEU A 154 -6.55 0.44 10.88
CA LEU A 154 -7.65 0.56 11.82
C LEU A 154 -7.45 -0.36 13.04
N ALA A 155 -6.91 -1.57 12.85
CA ALA A 155 -6.56 -2.44 13.97
C ALA A 155 -5.56 -1.76 14.91
N ILE A 156 -4.52 -1.12 14.37
CA ILE A 156 -3.50 -0.39 15.14
C ILE A 156 -4.06 0.91 15.71
N GLY A 157 -4.54 1.79 14.84
CA GLY A 157 -4.85 3.19 15.17
C GLY A 157 -6.19 3.40 15.87
N ARG A 158 -7.08 2.37 15.87
CA ARG A 158 -8.43 2.47 16.44
C ARG A 158 -8.73 1.34 17.42
N VAL A 159 -8.74 0.09 16.96
CA VAL A 159 -9.21 -1.06 17.74
C VAL A 159 -8.33 -1.32 18.96
N ASN A 160 -7.02 -1.24 18.80
CA ASN A 160 -6.05 -1.50 19.88
C ASN A 160 -5.38 -0.22 20.42
N ARG A 161 -5.81 0.97 19.97
CA ARG A 161 -5.16 2.24 20.28
C ARG A 161 -4.94 2.45 21.78
N ASP A 162 -5.97 2.39 22.60
CA ASP A 162 -5.90 2.61 24.05
C ASP A 162 -4.95 1.61 24.72
N ARG A 163 -4.97 0.35 24.28
CA ARG A 163 -4.08 -0.70 24.78
C ARG A 163 -2.63 -0.42 24.45
N LEU A 164 -2.34 -0.01 23.21
CA LEU A 164 -0.99 0.29 22.77
C LEU A 164 -0.44 1.52 23.51
N GLU A 165 -1.26 2.54 23.72
CA GLU A 165 -0.89 3.73 24.51
C GLU A 165 -0.67 3.39 25.99
N ALA A 166 -1.47 2.51 26.57
CA ALA A 166 -1.26 2.01 27.94
C ALA A 166 0.06 1.25 28.10
N GLN A 167 0.61 0.69 27.03
CA GLN A 167 1.95 0.08 26.98
C GLN A 167 3.07 1.12 26.72
N GLY A 168 2.74 2.40 26.66
CA GLY A 168 3.67 3.51 26.42
C GLY A 168 4.04 3.70 24.95
N LEU A 169 3.29 3.11 24.00
CA LEU A 169 3.46 3.37 22.58
C LEU A 169 2.85 4.73 22.21
N ARG A 170 3.53 5.47 21.36
CA ARG A 170 3.19 6.86 21.04
C ARG A 170 2.75 6.97 19.58
N PHE A 171 1.63 7.63 19.36
CA PHE A 171 1.13 7.97 18.03
C PHE A 171 1.32 9.46 17.75
N ALA A 172 1.67 9.79 16.52
CA ALA A 172 1.91 11.19 16.16
C ALA A 172 0.63 12.03 16.30
N PRO A 173 0.76 13.30 16.70
CA PRO A 173 -0.37 14.22 16.68
C PRO A 173 -0.76 14.60 15.24
N PRO A 174 -2.02 15.02 14.99
CA PRO A 174 -2.53 15.33 13.65
C PRO A 174 -1.68 16.34 12.87
N ALA A 175 -1.21 17.38 13.53
CA ALA A 175 -0.38 18.42 12.89
C ALA A 175 0.97 17.88 12.37
N LEU A 176 1.56 16.90 13.06
CA LEU A 176 2.79 16.25 12.62
C LEU A 176 2.51 15.22 11.53
N ALA A 177 1.37 14.51 11.63
CA ALA A 177 0.93 13.56 10.61
C ALA A 177 0.68 14.24 9.25
N ASP A 178 0.09 15.44 9.24
CA ASP A 178 -0.11 16.25 8.02
C ASP A 178 1.22 16.68 7.37
N LEU A 179 2.31 16.80 8.14
CA LEU A 179 3.66 17.05 7.63
C LEU A 179 4.38 15.75 7.18
N PHE A 180 3.96 14.62 7.71
CA PHE A 180 4.53 13.31 7.33
C PHE A 180 3.91 12.78 6.04
N ALA A 181 2.59 12.70 5.95
CA ALA A 181 1.90 12.15 4.80
C ALA A 181 0.56 12.84 4.52
N THR A 182 0.33 13.17 3.26
CA THR A 182 -0.98 13.61 2.75
C THR A 182 -1.76 12.43 2.20
N GLU A 183 -3.03 12.29 2.61
CA GLU A 183 -4.00 11.42 1.93
C GLU A 183 -5.31 12.18 1.74
N ARG A 184 -6.28 12.03 2.66
CA ARG A 184 -7.57 12.76 2.67
C ARG A 184 -7.46 14.10 3.39
N ALA A 185 -6.37 14.31 4.13
CA ALA A 185 -5.99 15.54 4.80
C ALA A 185 -4.50 15.80 4.57
N GLY A 186 -4.02 16.98 4.96
CA GLY A 186 -2.66 17.42 4.67
C GLY A 186 -2.56 18.17 3.36
N ASP A 187 -1.32 18.47 2.94
CA ASP A 187 -0.99 19.23 1.74
C ASP A 187 0.24 18.63 1.07
N LEU A 188 0.11 18.18 -0.19
CA LEU A 188 1.19 17.63 -1.01
C LEU A 188 2.39 18.58 -1.14
N ALA A 189 2.17 19.90 -1.04
CA ALA A 189 3.24 20.89 -1.11
C ALA A 189 4.12 20.93 0.13
N THR A 190 3.68 20.39 1.27
CA THR A 190 4.37 20.51 2.56
C THR A 190 4.70 19.14 3.20
N SER A 191 3.99 18.07 2.86
CA SER A 191 4.20 16.75 3.44
C SER A 191 5.45 16.05 2.88
N PHE A 192 6.07 15.20 3.70
CA PHE A 192 7.23 14.38 3.34
C PHE A 192 6.88 13.30 2.32
N GLY A 193 5.69 12.71 2.41
CA GLY A 193 5.18 11.72 1.48
C GLY A 193 3.67 11.82 1.31
N TYR A 194 3.09 10.88 0.58
CA TYR A 194 1.66 10.82 0.35
C TYR A 194 1.18 9.38 0.24
N HIS A 195 -0.15 9.21 0.30
CA HIS A 195 -0.84 7.99 -0.04
C HIS A 195 -2.13 8.28 -0.82
N GLY A 196 -2.59 7.27 -1.58
CA GLY A 196 -3.84 7.29 -2.31
C GLY A 196 -3.70 7.65 -3.78
N VAL A 197 -4.20 6.77 -4.62
CA VAL A 197 -4.14 6.87 -6.08
C VAL A 197 -4.71 8.19 -6.63
N PHE A 198 -5.66 8.79 -5.94
CA PHE A 198 -6.28 10.06 -6.33
C PHE A 198 -5.34 11.26 -6.16
N ASN A 199 -4.31 11.16 -5.31
CA ASN A 199 -3.26 12.16 -5.14
C ASN A 199 -2.16 12.04 -6.20
N MET A 200 -1.97 10.87 -6.83
CA MET A 200 -0.87 10.64 -7.77
C MET A 200 -0.80 11.64 -8.93
N PRO A 201 -1.91 12.03 -9.60
CA PRO A 201 -1.83 13.00 -10.71
C PRO A 201 -1.22 14.34 -10.32
N GLU A 202 -1.40 14.78 -9.07
CA GLU A 202 -0.81 16.00 -8.53
C GLU A 202 0.60 15.74 -7.98
N ALA A 203 0.78 14.64 -7.26
CA ALA A 203 2.03 14.30 -6.59
C ALA A 203 3.19 14.04 -7.56
N ILE A 204 2.95 13.28 -8.63
CA ILE A 204 3.98 12.87 -9.60
C ILE A 204 3.75 13.43 -11.01
N GLY A 205 2.67 14.18 -11.20
CA GLY A 205 2.26 14.70 -12.50
C GLY A 205 1.42 13.71 -13.32
N VAL A 206 0.53 14.29 -14.15
CA VAL A 206 -0.48 13.50 -14.91
C VAL A 206 0.15 12.51 -15.88
N GLU A 207 1.29 12.84 -16.51
CA GLU A 207 1.97 11.95 -17.45
C GLU A 207 2.56 10.74 -16.74
N ALA A 208 3.30 10.96 -15.66
CA ALA A 208 3.89 9.87 -14.87
C ALA A 208 2.81 8.99 -14.24
N PHE A 209 1.72 9.59 -13.73
CA PHE A 209 0.56 8.84 -13.26
C PHE A 209 -0.03 7.96 -14.39
N TRP A 210 -0.15 8.50 -15.61
CA TRP A 210 -0.71 7.78 -16.75
C TRP A 210 0.17 6.60 -17.17
N ASP A 211 1.49 6.74 -17.06
CA ASP A 211 2.41 5.64 -17.29
C ASP A 211 2.24 4.53 -16.26
N VAL A 212 2.11 4.88 -14.97
CA VAL A 212 1.79 3.91 -13.92
C VAL A 212 0.44 3.25 -14.18
N TYR A 213 -0.62 4.02 -14.46
CA TYR A 213 -1.97 3.51 -14.69
C TYR A 213 -2.02 2.42 -15.78
N ARG A 214 -1.28 2.60 -16.88
CA ARG A 214 -1.24 1.66 -18.00
C ARG A 214 -0.57 0.32 -17.66
N GLU A 215 0.24 0.29 -16.63
CA GLU A 215 0.99 -0.90 -16.18
C GLU A 215 0.29 -1.63 -15.03
N LEU A 216 -0.79 -1.07 -14.47
CA LEU A 216 -1.52 -1.72 -13.39
C LEU A 216 -2.18 -3.02 -13.87
N ASP A 217 -1.94 -4.10 -13.16
CA ASP A 217 -2.59 -5.40 -13.36
C ASP A 217 -3.86 -5.57 -12.51
N ALA A 218 -4.02 -4.78 -11.44
CA ALA A 218 -5.19 -4.75 -10.56
C ALA A 218 -5.81 -3.35 -10.51
N LEU A 219 -6.69 -3.05 -11.46
CA LEU A 219 -7.36 -1.75 -11.57
C LEU A 219 -8.43 -1.50 -10.51
N GLY A 220 -8.82 -2.52 -9.72
CA GLY A 220 -9.88 -2.41 -8.70
C GLY A 220 -9.62 -1.29 -7.69
N SER A 221 -8.37 -1.11 -7.28
CA SER A 221 -7.93 -0.06 -6.34
C SER A 221 -8.11 1.36 -6.88
N VAL A 222 -8.13 1.53 -8.21
CA VAL A 222 -8.33 2.85 -8.84
C VAL A 222 -9.80 3.27 -8.81
N TRP A 223 -10.74 2.30 -8.82
CA TRP A 223 -12.16 2.58 -9.01
C TRP A 223 -12.83 3.24 -7.81
N HIS A 224 -12.30 3.10 -6.59
CA HIS A 224 -12.82 3.76 -5.41
C HIS A 224 -12.76 5.29 -5.52
N ASP A 225 -11.68 5.82 -6.09
CA ASP A 225 -11.43 7.26 -6.21
C ASP A 225 -11.56 7.78 -7.64
N PHE A 226 -12.19 7.01 -8.52
CA PHE A 226 -12.32 7.33 -9.94
C PHE A 226 -12.88 8.73 -10.20
N ALA A 227 -13.83 9.21 -9.39
CA ALA A 227 -14.43 10.53 -9.56
C ALA A 227 -13.43 11.66 -9.35
N ALA A 228 -12.49 11.51 -8.41
CA ALA A 228 -11.41 12.47 -8.16
C ALA A 228 -10.36 12.40 -9.29
N ILE A 229 -9.89 11.20 -9.61
CA ILE A 229 -8.85 10.96 -10.62
C ILE A 229 -9.27 11.51 -11.99
N ARG A 230 -10.49 11.25 -12.46
CA ARG A 230 -10.96 11.68 -13.76
C ARG A 230 -10.94 13.21 -13.96
N LYS A 231 -11.07 13.97 -12.87
CA LYS A 231 -10.98 15.43 -12.92
C LYS A 231 -9.55 15.89 -13.19
N ALA A 232 -8.59 15.19 -12.62
CA ALA A 232 -7.18 15.53 -12.73
C ALA A 232 -6.56 15.11 -14.08
N VAL A 233 -6.94 13.95 -14.65
CA VAL A 233 -6.26 13.38 -15.83
C VAL A 233 -6.70 13.95 -17.19
N GLY A 234 -7.75 14.77 -17.22
CA GLY A 234 -8.30 15.35 -18.45
C GLY A 234 -9.25 14.41 -19.22
N ARG A 235 -10.04 15.01 -20.14
CA ARG A 235 -11.19 14.32 -20.77
C ARG A 235 -10.82 13.06 -21.57
N GLY A 236 -9.73 13.09 -22.32
CA GLY A 236 -9.30 11.96 -23.14
C GLY A 236 -8.93 10.73 -22.31
N ARG A 237 -8.09 10.90 -21.28
CA ARG A 237 -7.68 9.85 -20.36
C ARG A 237 -8.86 9.36 -19.51
N ALA A 238 -9.71 10.27 -19.06
CA ALA A 238 -10.93 9.90 -18.35
C ALA A 238 -11.86 9.01 -19.18
N ALA A 239 -11.99 9.25 -20.50
CA ALA A 239 -12.76 8.38 -21.40
C ALA A 239 -12.15 6.97 -21.48
N THR A 240 -10.82 6.86 -21.61
CA THR A 240 -10.11 5.56 -21.59
C THR A 240 -10.37 4.81 -20.28
N MET A 241 -10.23 5.47 -19.14
CA MET A 241 -10.51 4.87 -17.83
C MET A 241 -11.95 4.37 -17.69
N ILE A 242 -12.94 5.08 -18.26
CA ILE A 242 -14.34 4.64 -18.29
C ILE A 242 -14.46 3.32 -19.07
N VAL A 243 -13.84 3.24 -20.24
CA VAL A 243 -13.85 2.03 -21.07
C VAL A 243 -13.20 0.86 -20.33
N ASP A 244 -12.08 1.08 -19.69
CA ASP A 244 -11.37 0.04 -18.92
C ASP A 244 -12.20 -0.44 -17.72
N ARG A 245 -12.86 0.49 -17.02
CA ARG A 245 -13.79 0.14 -15.95
C ARG A 245 -14.95 -0.73 -16.42
N LEU A 246 -15.53 -0.40 -17.58
CA LEU A 246 -16.61 -1.20 -18.19
C LEU A 246 -16.11 -2.58 -18.62
N ARG A 247 -14.93 -2.66 -19.24
CA ARG A 247 -14.31 -3.94 -19.62
C ARG A 247 -14.06 -4.82 -18.40
N HIS A 248 -13.52 -4.24 -17.33
CA HIS A 248 -13.29 -4.95 -16.06
C HIS A 248 -14.59 -5.49 -15.48
N ALA A 249 -15.64 -4.67 -15.39
CA ALA A 249 -16.95 -5.08 -14.89
C ALA A 249 -17.55 -6.25 -15.71
N VAL A 250 -17.45 -6.19 -17.05
CA VAL A 250 -17.90 -7.28 -17.93
C VAL A 250 -17.07 -8.54 -17.73
N GLY A 251 -15.75 -8.41 -17.53
CA GLY A 251 -14.85 -9.53 -17.23
C GLY A 251 -15.22 -10.25 -15.94
N VAL A 252 -15.47 -9.51 -14.88
CA VAL A 252 -15.91 -10.05 -13.58
C VAL A 252 -17.24 -10.79 -13.72
N ILE A 253 -18.24 -10.22 -14.44
CA ILE A 253 -19.53 -10.86 -14.67
C ILE A 253 -19.39 -12.18 -15.46
N ARG A 254 -18.48 -12.21 -16.45
CA ARG A 254 -18.23 -13.44 -17.23
C ARG A 254 -17.54 -14.54 -16.40
N ALA A 255 -16.59 -14.15 -15.55
CA ALA A 255 -15.88 -15.07 -14.66
C ALA A 255 -16.79 -15.67 -13.58
N SER A 256 -17.79 -14.90 -13.13
CA SER A 256 -18.76 -15.34 -12.09
C SER A 256 -19.90 -16.23 -12.61
N ARG A 257 -20.01 -16.42 -13.93
CA ARG A 257 -21.04 -17.31 -14.49
C ARG A 257 -20.63 -18.77 -14.28
N PRO A 258 -21.48 -19.60 -13.64
CA PRO A 258 -21.19 -21.03 -13.50
C PRO A 258 -21.03 -21.66 -14.90
N ARG A 259 -19.96 -22.40 -15.11
CA ARG A 259 -19.79 -23.21 -16.31
C ARG A 259 -20.94 -24.24 -16.33
N LEU A 260 -21.92 -24.02 -17.20
CA LEU A 260 -22.92 -25.04 -17.51
C LEU A 260 -22.18 -26.27 -18.08
N THR A 261 -21.97 -27.27 -17.24
CA THR A 261 -21.48 -28.57 -17.65
C THR A 261 -22.53 -29.15 -18.60
N ARG A 262 -22.22 -29.23 -19.88
CA ARG A 262 -23.03 -30.00 -20.83
C ARG A 262 -23.10 -31.44 -20.33
N ALA A 263 -24.27 -31.83 -19.85
CA ALA A 263 -24.56 -33.22 -19.54
C ALA A 263 -24.32 -34.04 -20.81
N ARG A 264 -23.42 -35.00 -20.77
CA ARG A 264 -23.27 -36.01 -21.83
C ARG A 264 -24.56 -36.81 -21.90
N PRO A 265 -25.16 -37.06 -23.11
CA PRO A 265 -26.31 -37.93 -23.23
C PRO A 265 -25.86 -39.34 -22.82
N ARG A 266 -26.60 -39.94 -21.92
CA ARG A 266 -26.45 -41.36 -21.55
C ARG A 266 -26.70 -42.19 -22.79
N GLY A 267 -25.68 -42.90 -23.26
CA GLY A 267 -25.81 -43.89 -24.33
C GLY A 267 -26.80 -44.96 -23.92
N ALA A 268 -27.77 -45.22 -24.78
CA ALA A 268 -28.71 -46.32 -24.65
C ALA A 268 -27.95 -47.66 -24.81
N ASN A 269 -27.94 -48.48 -23.78
CA ASN A 269 -27.55 -49.88 -23.87
C ASN A 269 -28.63 -50.63 -24.65
N ILE A 270 -28.28 -51.06 -25.86
CA ILE A 270 -29.08 -52.05 -26.59
C ILE A 270 -28.60 -53.41 -26.11
N GLU A 271 -29.41 -54.06 -25.28
CA GLU A 271 -29.29 -55.49 -25.02
C GLU A 271 -29.64 -56.27 -26.30
N GLN A 272 -28.67 -56.96 -26.88
CA GLN A 272 -28.93 -58.06 -27.81
C GLN A 272 -28.99 -59.35 -27.02
N LYS A 273 -30.22 -59.92 -26.96
CA LYS A 273 -30.41 -61.34 -26.68
C LYS A 273 -30.18 -62.12 -27.96
N GLY A 274 -29.38 -63.19 -27.86
CA GLY A 274 -29.16 -64.22 -28.83
C GLY A 274 -28.26 -65.28 -28.27
#